data_c2460a0e5862199d5904a073500fc5c6
#
_entry.id   c2460a0e5862199d5904a073500fc5c6
#
_cell.length_a   1.000
_cell.length_b   1.000
_cell.length_c   1.000
_cell.angle_alpha   90.00
_cell.angle_beta   90.00
_cell.angle_gamma   90.00
#
_symmetry.space_group_name_H-M   'P 1'
#
loop_
_entity.id
_entity.type
_entity.pdbx_description
1 polymer ?
#
loop_
_entity_poly.entity_id
_entity_poly.type
_entity_poly.pdbx_seq_one_letter_code
_entity_poly.pdbx_strand_id
1 'polypeptide(L)'
;MIKNRREPFSIHWTCASLVGLALLAGCASTPSATPKTTGWIKDEVADSYVFGYPLVLMGVARDAAVGTEPGQAPLNTLRHAQALPPIGATNPPQPGIDTLDSTGWLDLGSEPVIVALPDSHGRYVDARVLDMWTNVVWSTSSQFATGAKGIKAQAIAFVGPGWQGDLPKGVTRVDVPTRNAWVSVRIQWSGARDLAAVRKLQHAIRVEPLSVYASDTGDTGAAPGAPPRGNAANTTTGTNGTPAAQVAALDAKGFFSRLADALPDNPPTPADPHALTILSDLGVTPGEPVKLPSASAAIAAGLADGHERVTTAPSNLLTGNGWSWFGDGAGNYGPDYALRSYAASAQLGIGTRDDEVRAVVTQDSDGHPLNGANRYVIHFAPNQLPPVRGFWSI
;
A
#
# COMPACT_ATOMS: atom_id res chain seq x y z
N MET A 1 -28.32 -43.69 -26.81
CA MET A 1 -27.93 -45.06 -27.16
C MET A 1 -26.76 -45.00 -28.11
N ILE A 2 -25.53 -45.17 -27.67
CA ILE A 2 -24.39 -45.73 -28.40
C ILE A 2 -23.36 -46.14 -27.35
N LYS A 3 -22.95 -47.40 -27.41
CA LYS A 3 -22.19 -48.15 -26.45
C LYS A 3 -20.67 -47.90 -26.54
N ASN A 4 -20.06 -47.81 -25.40
CA ASN A 4 -18.64 -47.91 -25.10
C ASN A 4 -18.08 -49.32 -25.44
N ARG A 5 -16.91 -49.37 -26.08
CA ARG A 5 -16.06 -50.59 -26.06
C ARG A 5 -14.64 -50.18 -25.66
N ARG A 6 -14.21 -50.72 -24.55
CA ARG A 6 -12.80 -50.77 -24.13
C ARG A 6 -12.17 -52.06 -24.64
N GLU A 7 -10.93 -51.96 -25.13
CA GLU A 7 -10.06 -53.12 -25.32
C GLU A 7 -8.74 -52.89 -24.61
N PRO A 8 -8.17 -53.91 -23.96
CA PRO A 8 -6.92 -53.76 -23.19
C PRO A 8 -5.72 -54.18 -24.05
N PHE A 9 -4.68 -53.31 -24.04
CA PHE A 9 -3.36 -53.68 -24.60
C PHE A 9 -2.49 -54.30 -23.51
N SER A 10 -2.10 -55.56 -23.71
CA SER A 10 -1.10 -56.27 -22.94
C SER A 10 0.28 -56.06 -23.57
N ILE A 11 1.27 -55.60 -22.83
CA ILE A 11 2.68 -55.57 -23.25
C ILE A 11 3.46 -56.65 -22.52
N HIS A 12 4.05 -57.56 -23.32
CA HIS A 12 4.93 -58.60 -22.84
C HIS A 12 6.32 -58.07 -22.54
N TRP A 13 6.83 -58.49 -21.42
CA TRP A 13 8.22 -58.27 -21.01
C TRP A 13 9.08 -59.40 -21.61
N THR A 14 10.16 -59.01 -22.30
CA THR A 14 11.30 -59.90 -22.56
C THR A 14 12.55 -59.27 -22.01
N CYS A 15 13.14 -59.94 -21.02
CA CYS A 15 14.47 -59.65 -20.49
C CYS A 15 15.54 -60.01 -21.51
N ALA A 16 16.47 -59.09 -21.74
CA ALA A 16 17.80 -59.43 -22.23
C ALA A 16 18.84 -58.56 -21.54
N SER A 17 19.63 -59.19 -20.68
CA SER A 17 20.78 -58.63 -20.00
C SER A 17 21.96 -58.47 -20.96
N LEU A 18 22.58 -57.31 -21.02
CA LEU A 18 23.95 -57.18 -21.52
C LEU A 18 24.67 -56.04 -20.71
N VAL A 19 25.64 -56.49 -19.96
CA VAL A 19 26.60 -55.67 -19.19
C VAL A 19 27.52 -54.99 -20.18
N GLY A 20 27.55 -53.68 -20.16
CA GLY A 20 28.56 -52.86 -20.86
C GLY A 20 28.93 -51.70 -19.96
N LEU A 21 30.03 -51.88 -19.19
CA LEU A 21 30.65 -50.80 -18.41
C LEU A 21 31.36 -49.82 -19.37
N ALA A 22 30.73 -48.70 -19.73
CA ALA A 22 31.41 -47.59 -20.37
C ALA A 22 31.49 -46.44 -19.34
N LEU A 23 32.68 -46.22 -18.80
CA LEU A 23 33.07 -45.04 -18.04
C LEU A 23 33.06 -43.84 -18.97
N LEU A 24 31.92 -43.16 -19.07
CA LEU A 24 31.82 -41.80 -19.63
C LEU A 24 32.09 -40.84 -18.46
N ALA A 25 33.35 -40.39 -18.36
CA ALA A 25 33.67 -39.15 -17.63
C ALA A 25 32.96 -37.98 -18.34
N GLY A 26 31.67 -37.77 -18.02
CA GLY A 26 30.93 -36.57 -18.41
C GLY A 26 31.53 -35.42 -17.61
N CYS A 27 32.31 -34.57 -18.25
CA CYS A 27 32.53 -33.22 -17.75
C CYS A 27 31.13 -32.57 -17.61
N ALA A 28 30.61 -32.53 -16.40
CA ALA A 28 29.53 -31.65 -16.07
C ALA A 28 30.06 -30.22 -16.25
N SER A 29 29.88 -29.67 -17.45
CA SER A 29 30.01 -28.26 -17.68
C SER A 29 28.89 -27.61 -16.85
N THR A 30 29.25 -27.06 -15.70
CA THR A 30 28.41 -26.07 -15.02
C THR A 30 27.99 -25.07 -16.08
N PRO A 31 26.67 -24.75 -16.24
CA PRO A 31 26.25 -23.73 -17.15
C PRO A 31 26.96 -22.45 -16.75
N SER A 32 27.89 -21.99 -17.59
CA SER A 32 28.55 -20.71 -17.41
C SER A 32 27.46 -19.65 -17.50
N ALA A 33 27.16 -19.01 -16.38
CA ALA A 33 26.21 -17.91 -16.37
C ALA A 33 26.67 -16.88 -17.43
N THR A 34 25.83 -16.59 -18.39
CA THR A 34 26.09 -15.57 -19.42
C THR A 34 26.47 -14.27 -18.70
N PRO A 35 27.60 -13.63 -19.03
CA PRO A 35 27.99 -12.38 -18.37
C PRO A 35 26.88 -11.36 -18.52
N LYS A 36 26.39 -10.82 -17.40
CA LYS A 36 25.34 -9.81 -17.39
C LYS A 36 25.88 -8.53 -18.07
N THR A 37 25.27 -8.10 -19.16
CA THR A 37 25.68 -6.91 -19.88
C THR A 37 25.36 -5.65 -19.06
N THR A 38 26.04 -4.55 -19.31
CA THR A 38 25.75 -3.25 -18.67
C THR A 38 24.32 -2.76 -18.98
N GLY A 39 23.80 -3.05 -20.18
CA GLY A 39 22.41 -2.78 -20.55
C GLY A 39 21.44 -3.58 -19.69
N TRP A 40 21.64 -4.89 -19.57
CA TRP A 40 20.84 -5.73 -18.70
C TRP A 40 20.84 -5.21 -17.25
N ILE A 41 22.00 -4.86 -16.68
CA ILE A 41 22.10 -4.35 -15.30
C ILE A 41 21.28 -3.05 -15.15
N LYS A 42 21.37 -2.12 -16.12
CA LYS A 42 20.59 -0.88 -16.09
C LYS A 42 19.09 -1.16 -16.03
N ASP A 43 18.61 -2.02 -16.94
CA ASP A 43 17.18 -2.29 -17.10
C ASP A 43 16.63 -3.02 -15.85
N GLU A 44 17.33 -4.01 -15.36
CA GLU A 44 16.91 -4.77 -14.18
C GLU A 44 16.97 -3.94 -12.89
N VAL A 45 17.91 -3.01 -12.76
CA VAL A 45 17.93 -2.06 -11.63
C VAL A 45 16.71 -1.14 -11.69
N ALA A 46 16.33 -0.64 -12.88
CA ALA A 46 15.15 0.20 -13.05
C ALA A 46 13.86 -0.57 -12.72
N ASP A 47 13.70 -1.77 -13.26
CA ASP A 47 12.54 -2.63 -13.00
C ASP A 47 12.43 -3.02 -11.52
N SER A 48 13.56 -3.37 -10.89
CA SER A 48 13.63 -3.70 -9.47
C SER A 48 13.33 -2.49 -8.58
N TYR A 49 13.73 -1.28 -9.00
CA TYR A 49 13.39 -0.04 -8.30
C TYR A 49 11.87 0.21 -8.36
N VAL A 50 11.26 0.12 -9.54
CA VAL A 50 9.80 0.27 -9.73
C VAL A 50 9.05 -0.79 -8.90
N PHE A 51 9.49 -2.05 -8.94
CA PHE A 51 8.90 -3.13 -8.13
C PHE A 51 8.95 -2.84 -6.63
N GLY A 52 10.13 -2.48 -6.10
CA GLY A 52 10.39 -2.32 -4.67
C GLY A 52 9.98 -0.96 -4.10
N TYR A 53 9.73 0.04 -4.96
CA TYR A 53 9.48 1.41 -4.54
C TYR A 53 8.37 1.57 -3.47
N PRO A 54 7.18 0.94 -3.63
CA PRO A 54 6.13 1.06 -2.63
C PRO A 54 6.55 0.55 -1.26
N LEU A 55 7.23 -0.60 -1.19
CA LEU A 55 7.67 -1.19 0.08
C LEU A 55 8.71 -0.31 0.77
N VAL A 56 9.70 0.20 0.03
CA VAL A 56 10.72 1.11 0.58
C VAL A 56 10.09 2.44 1.03
N LEU A 57 9.17 3.00 0.25
CA LEU A 57 8.46 4.23 0.60
C LEU A 57 7.64 4.05 1.88
N MET A 58 6.88 2.96 1.99
CA MET A 58 6.09 2.66 3.19
C MET A 58 6.98 2.46 4.41
N GLY A 59 8.14 1.80 4.24
CA GLY A 59 9.13 1.67 5.31
C GLY A 59 9.65 3.02 5.79
N VAL A 60 10.05 3.91 4.88
CA VAL A 60 10.50 5.27 5.20
C VAL A 60 9.38 6.09 5.83
N ALA A 61 8.16 6.00 5.33
CA ALA A 61 7.01 6.69 5.89
C ALA A 61 6.68 6.21 7.31
N ARG A 62 6.77 4.90 7.56
CA ARG A 62 6.61 4.31 8.89
C ARG A 62 7.70 4.80 9.84
N ASP A 63 8.96 4.73 9.45
CA ASP A 63 10.08 5.15 10.27
C ASP A 63 10.00 6.64 10.65
N ALA A 64 9.48 7.46 9.76
CA ALA A 64 9.25 8.89 10.03
C ALA A 64 8.05 9.14 10.97
N ALA A 65 7.04 8.27 10.97
CA ALA A 65 5.77 8.48 11.69
C ALA A 65 5.70 7.76 13.05
N VAL A 66 6.52 6.71 13.23
CA VAL A 66 6.50 5.88 14.45
C VAL A 66 7.54 6.36 15.43
N GLY A 67 7.11 6.60 16.67
CA GLY A 67 7.98 7.04 17.76
C GLY A 67 7.23 7.84 18.81
N THR A 68 8.00 8.59 19.61
CA THR A 68 7.48 9.39 20.73
C THR A 68 7.73 10.89 20.55
N GLU A 69 8.41 11.27 19.47
CA GLU A 69 8.67 12.67 19.17
C GLU A 69 7.40 13.43 18.71
N PRO A 70 7.37 14.75 18.81
CA PRO A 70 6.24 15.54 18.32
C PRO A 70 5.92 15.23 16.86
N GLY A 71 4.67 14.85 16.59
CA GLY A 71 4.21 14.43 15.26
C GLY A 71 4.31 12.95 14.96
N GLN A 72 4.90 12.15 15.82
CA GLN A 72 4.94 10.69 15.77
C GLN A 72 3.86 10.07 16.67
N ALA A 73 3.63 8.78 16.50
CA ALA A 73 2.83 7.95 17.40
C ALA A 73 3.46 6.57 17.55
N PRO A 74 3.33 5.90 18.70
CA PRO A 74 3.74 4.51 18.84
C PRO A 74 2.99 3.60 17.86
N LEU A 75 3.58 2.43 17.56
CA LEU A 75 2.87 1.37 16.83
C LEU A 75 1.55 1.02 17.54
N ASN A 76 0.57 0.58 16.76
CA ASN A 76 -0.76 0.20 17.23
C ASN A 76 -1.51 1.34 17.95
N THR A 77 -1.21 2.59 17.60
CA THR A 77 -1.92 3.78 18.07
C THR A 77 -2.21 4.74 16.91
N LEU A 78 -3.20 5.61 17.10
CA LEU A 78 -3.53 6.64 16.10
C LEU A 78 -3.00 8.01 16.50
N ARG A 79 -2.44 8.70 15.54
CA ARG A 79 -2.25 10.13 15.57
C ARG A 79 -3.47 10.81 14.95
N HIS A 80 -4.12 11.68 15.69
CA HIS A 80 -5.29 12.43 15.24
C HIS A 80 -4.91 13.83 14.79
N ALA A 81 -5.23 14.21 13.56
CA ALA A 81 -5.08 15.58 13.10
C ALA A 81 -6.01 16.52 13.90
N GLN A 82 -5.48 17.61 14.41
CA GLN A 82 -6.21 18.57 15.22
C GLN A 82 -6.76 19.76 14.41
N ALA A 83 -6.26 19.94 13.21
CA ALA A 83 -6.65 20.98 12.26
C ALA A 83 -6.42 20.47 10.84
N LEU A 84 -6.97 21.19 9.88
CA LEU A 84 -6.65 20.99 8.47
C LEU A 84 -5.17 21.31 8.22
N PRO A 85 -4.59 20.74 7.15
CA PRO A 85 -3.26 21.11 6.70
C PRO A 85 -3.17 22.63 6.46
N PRO A 86 -2.03 23.27 6.75
CA PRO A 86 -1.85 24.67 6.42
C PRO A 86 -1.86 24.88 4.91
N ILE A 87 -2.21 26.10 4.48
CA ILE A 87 -2.13 26.49 3.05
C ILE A 87 -0.71 26.26 2.54
N GLY A 88 -0.61 25.60 1.39
CA GLY A 88 0.69 25.26 0.79
C GLY A 88 1.35 24.00 1.35
N ALA A 89 0.68 23.25 2.22
CA ALA A 89 1.18 21.93 2.63
C ALA A 89 1.28 20.98 1.42
N THR A 90 2.43 20.31 1.31
CA THR A 90 2.73 19.35 0.22
C THR A 90 2.97 17.94 0.73
N ASN A 91 2.86 17.70 2.02
CA ASN A 91 3.03 16.39 2.65
C ASN A 91 1.84 16.04 3.55
N PRO A 92 1.10 14.97 3.27
CA PRO A 92 1.24 14.10 2.07
C PRO A 92 0.95 14.87 0.78
N PRO A 93 1.32 14.32 -0.39
CA PRO A 93 0.91 14.91 -1.66
C PRO A 93 -0.61 15.08 -1.69
N GLN A 94 -1.09 16.27 -2.09
CA GLN A 94 -2.52 16.60 -2.16
C GLN A 94 -3.27 16.36 -0.83
N PRO A 95 -2.88 17.03 0.27
CA PRO A 95 -3.53 16.84 1.56
C PRO A 95 -5.02 17.21 1.48
N GLY A 96 -5.88 16.38 2.10
CA GLY A 96 -7.33 16.63 2.14
C GLY A 96 -7.67 17.86 2.96
N ILE A 97 -8.67 18.63 2.51
CA ILE A 97 -9.18 19.83 3.19
C ILE A 97 -10.62 19.69 3.69
N ASP A 98 -11.22 18.53 3.44
CA ASP A 98 -12.64 18.25 3.77
C ASP A 98 -12.76 17.26 4.94
N THR A 99 -11.63 16.71 5.41
CA THR A 99 -11.58 15.70 6.47
C THR A 99 -10.51 16.03 7.50
N LEU A 100 -10.73 15.61 8.73
CA LEU A 100 -9.67 15.47 9.72
C LEU A 100 -9.28 14.01 9.82
N ASP A 101 -7.98 13.76 9.63
CA ASP A 101 -7.45 12.42 9.47
C ASP A 101 -6.91 11.88 10.80
N SER A 102 -7.06 10.57 10.97
CA SER A 102 -6.43 9.81 12.04
C SER A 102 -5.63 8.68 11.39
N THR A 103 -4.33 8.67 11.61
CA THR A 103 -3.43 7.71 10.95
C THR A 103 -2.56 6.98 11.96
N GLY A 104 -2.20 5.74 11.65
CA GLY A 104 -1.32 4.94 12.48
C GLY A 104 -0.70 3.78 11.74
N TRP A 105 0.27 3.15 12.38
CA TRP A 105 0.95 1.98 11.86
C TRP A 105 0.69 0.78 12.75
N LEU A 106 0.26 -0.32 12.16
CA LEU A 106 0.01 -1.57 12.83
C LEU A 106 1.25 -2.48 12.73
N ASP A 107 1.63 -3.10 13.84
CA ASP A 107 2.54 -4.26 13.86
C ASP A 107 1.72 -5.51 14.19
N LEU A 108 1.61 -6.39 13.22
CA LEU A 108 0.82 -7.62 13.24
C LEU A 108 1.70 -8.86 13.47
N GLY A 109 2.97 -8.65 13.82
CA GLY A 109 3.95 -9.74 13.89
C GLY A 109 3.75 -10.69 15.07
N SER A 110 3.17 -10.25 16.18
CA SER A 110 2.97 -11.08 17.37
C SER A 110 1.53 -11.52 17.57
N GLU A 111 0.60 -10.64 17.31
CA GLU A 111 -0.84 -10.89 17.47
C GLU A 111 -1.65 -9.95 16.57
N PRO A 112 -2.95 -10.25 16.31
CA PRO A 112 -3.82 -9.33 15.60
C PRO A 112 -3.99 -8.00 16.32
N VAL A 113 -4.21 -6.94 15.54
CA VAL A 113 -4.56 -5.61 16.05
C VAL A 113 -6.02 -5.33 15.73
N ILE A 114 -6.78 -4.95 16.74
CA ILE A 114 -8.19 -4.58 16.61
C ILE A 114 -8.28 -3.08 16.29
N VAL A 115 -9.00 -2.75 15.22
CA VAL A 115 -9.47 -1.40 14.95
C VAL A 115 -10.97 -1.38 15.21
N ALA A 116 -11.36 -0.71 16.28
CA ALA A 116 -12.78 -0.53 16.63
C ALA A 116 -13.24 0.87 16.22
N LEU A 117 -14.22 0.92 15.33
CA LEU A 117 -14.81 2.16 14.83
C LEU A 117 -16.16 2.41 15.50
N PRO A 118 -16.45 3.66 15.92
CA PRO A 118 -17.75 4.03 16.48
C PRO A 118 -18.83 4.14 15.41
N ASP A 119 -20.11 4.15 15.81
CA ASP A 119 -21.19 4.62 14.93
C ASP A 119 -20.96 6.10 14.61
N SER A 120 -20.93 6.45 13.35
CA SER A 120 -20.69 7.82 12.90
C SER A 120 -21.96 8.69 12.87
N HIS A 121 -23.11 8.12 13.19
CA HIS A 121 -24.41 8.78 13.24
C HIS A 121 -24.73 9.57 11.94
N GLY A 122 -24.43 8.96 10.80
CA GLY A 122 -24.70 9.54 9.49
C GLY A 122 -23.60 10.46 8.95
N ARG A 123 -22.51 10.68 9.71
CA ARG A 123 -21.33 11.41 9.21
C ARG A 123 -20.51 10.53 8.27
N TYR A 124 -20.00 11.10 7.20
CA TYR A 124 -19.06 10.40 6.33
C TYR A 124 -17.76 10.10 7.10
N VAL A 125 -17.40 8.82 7.12
CA VAL A 125 -16.14 8.31 7.64
C VAL A 125 -15.60 7.31 6.63
N ASP A 126 -14.42 7.60 6.12
CA ASP A 126 -13.67 6.71 5.25
C ASP A 126 -12.50 6.14 6.05
N ALA A 127 -12.60 4.88 6.42
CA ALA A 127 -11.54 4.16 7.09
C ALA A 127 -11.00 3.08 6.16
N ARG A 128 -9.67 3.00 6.04
CA ARG A 128 -8.98 2.01 5.20
C ARG A 128 -7.68 1.56 5.84
N VAL A 129 -7.30 0.33 5.50
CA VAL A 129 -6.03 -0.25 5.88
C VAL A 129 -5.30 -0.72 4.62
N LEU A 130 -4.04 -0.34 4.51
CA LEU A 130 -3.16 -0.70 3.41
C LEU A 130 -2.06 -1.63 3.92
N ASP A 131 -1.71 -2.62 3.09
CA ASP A 131 -0.49 -3.41 3.31
C ASP A 131 0.78 -2.59 2.97
N MET A 132 1.96 -3.17 3.19
CA MET A 132 3.23 -2.50 2.90
C MET A 132 3.53 -2.36 1.40
N TRP A 133 2.73 -2.98 0.54
CA TRP A 133 2.77 -2.81 -0.91
C TRP A 133 1.74 -1.80 -1.43
N THR A 134 1.11 -1.05 -0.51
CA THR A 134 0.07 -0.04 -0.78
C THR A 134 -1.25 -0.57 -1.33
N ASN A 135 -1.49 -1.89 -1.27
CA ASN A 135 -2.82 -2.42 -1.57
C ASN A 135 -3.78 -2.13 -0.42
N VAL A 136 -5.01 -1.77 -0.74
CA VAL A 136 -6.09 -1.62 0.23
C VAL A 136 -6.59 -3.02 0.61
N VAL A 137 -6.26 -3.48 1.81
CA VAL A 137 -6.70 -4.79 2.32
C VAL A 137 -8.10 -4.74 2.92
N TRP A 138 -8.53 -3.54 3.32
CA TRP A 138 -9.86 -3.32 3.86
C TRP A 138 -10.25 -1.84 3.80
N SER A 139 -11.54 -1.57 3.57
CA SER A 139 -12.10 -0.22 3.69
C SER A 139 -13.58 -0.23 4.10
N THR A 140 -14.11 0.95 4.46
CA THR A 140 -15.53 1.14 4.77
C THR A 140 -16.42 1.30 3.54
N SER A 141 -15.90 1.25 2.33
CA SER A 141 -16.64 1.49 1.08
C SER A 141 -17.84 0.55 0.90
N SER A 142 -17.71 -0.71 1.30
CA SER A 142 -18.80 -1.70 1.22
C SER A 142 -20.06 -1.29 1.99
N GLN A 143 -19.94 -0.49 3.04
CA GLN A 143 -21.08 -0.02 3.82
C GLN A 143 -21.86 1.06 3.08
N PHE A 144 -21.18 1.90 2.30
CA PHE A 144 -21.84 2.92 1.48
C PHE A 144 -22.51 2.34 0.23
N ALA A 145 -22.10 1.16 -0.23
CA ALA A 145 -22.71 0.47 -1.36
C ALA A 145 -24.21 0.17 -1.13
N THR A 146 -24.64 0.02 0.11
CA THR A 146 -26.04 -0.20 0.50
C THR A 146 -26.85 1.09 0.65
N GLY A 147 -26.26 2.26 0.35
CA GLY A 147 -26.91 3.57 0.54
C GLY A 147 -26.90 4.06 2.00
N ALA A 148 -26.14 3.42 2.88
CA ALA A 148 -26.00 3.84 4.26
C ALA A 148 -25.39 5.25 4.36
N LYS A 149 -25.94 6.07 5.25
CA LYS A 149 -25.33 7.35 5.62
C LYS A 149 -24.44 7.11 6.85
N GLY A 150 -23.13 7.22 6.64
CA GLY A 150 -22.15 6.95 7.68
C GLY A 150 -21.90 5.45 7.92
N ILE A 151 -21.10 5.14 8.93
CA ILE A 151 -20.74 3.76 9.32
C ILE A 151 -21.40 3.39 10.65
N LYS A 152 -21.63 2.08 10.85
CA LYS A 152 -22.06 1.52 12.12
C LYS A 152 -20.84 1.14 12.97
N ALA A 153 -21.05 1.10 14.31
CA ALA A 153 -20.03 0.61 15.21
C ALA A 153 -19.61 -0.82 14.83
N GLN A 154 -18.31 -1.06 14.75
CA GLN A 154 -17.74 -2.35 14.34
C GLN A 154 -16.32 -2.51 14.86
N ALA A 155 -15.91 -3.76 15.04
CA ALA A 155 -14.55 -4.11 15.41
C ALA A 155 -13.96 -5.04 14.33
N ILE A 156 -12.78 -4.70 13.86
CA ILE A 156 -12.07 -5.42 12.80
C ILE A 156 -10.72 -5.87 13.37
N ALA A 157 -10.43 -7.17 13.29
CA ALA A 157 -9.13 -7.73 13.59
C ALA A 157 -8.28 -7.79 12.32
N PHE A 158 -7.22 -7.02 12.25
CA PHE A 158 -6.20 -7.16 11.22
C PHE A 158 -5.20 -8.20 11.67
N VAL A 159 -5.08 -9.27 10.88
CA VAL A 159 -4.35 -10.48 11.22
C VAL A 159 -3.13 -10.60 10.32
N GLY A 160 -1.94 -10.60 10.92
CA GLY A 160 -0.67 -10.74 10.19
C GLY A 160 -0.40 -12.17 9.71
N PRO A 161 0.64 -12.35 8.87
CA PRO A 161 0.99 -13.66 8.34
C PRO A 161 1.26 -14.70 9.43
N GLY A 162 0.72 -15.90 9.23
CA GLY A 162 1.00 -17.05 10.08
C GLY A 162 0.28 -17.12 11.42
N TRP A 163 -0.45 -16.08 11.83
CA TRP A 163 -1.20 -16.14 13.08
C TRP A 163 -2.42 -17.09 12.96
N GLN A 164 -2.53 -17.98 13.95
CA GLN A 164 -3.63 -18.94 14.06
C GLN A 164 -4.25 -18.81 15.46
N GLY A 165 -5.50 -18.47 15.53
CA GLY A 165 -6.21 -18.32 16.80
C GLY A 165 -7.65 -17.91 16.60
N ASP A 166 -8.42 -17.89 17.69
CA ASP A 166 -9.80 -17.47 17.70
C ASP A 166 -9.93 -15.99 18.00
N LEU A 167 -10.92 -15.37 17.40
CA LEU A 167 -11.28 -13.98 17.65
C LEU A 167 -12.52 -13.88 18.54
N PRO A 168 -12.63 -12.80 19.34
CA PRO A 168 -13.83 -12.55 20.13
C PRO A 168 -15.08 -12.47 19.24
N LYS A 169 -16.22 -12.84 19.79
CA LYS A 169 -17.50 -12.79 19.08
C LYS A 169 -17.80 -11.35 18.61
N GLY A 170 -18.22 -11.23 17.35
CA GLY A 170 -18.58 -9.94 16.74
C GLY A 170 -17.40 -9.15 16.16
N VAL A 171 -16.20 -9.69 16.24
CA VAL A 171 -15.02 -9.12 15.57
C VAL A 171 -14.88 -9.71 14.17
N THR A 172 -14.73 -8.87 13.17
CA THR A 172 -14.52 -9.28 11.77
C THR A 172 -13.04 -9.52 11.52
N ARG A 173 -12.65 -10.69 10.97
CA ARG A 173 -11.29 -11.01 10.57
C ARG A 173 -10.95 -10.41 9.20
N VAL A 174 -9.80 -9.78 9.10
CA VAL A 174 -9.17 -9.36 7.84
C VAL A 174 -7.70 -9.81 7.85
N ASP A 175 -7.35 -10.71 6.95
CA ASP A 175 -5.97 -11.18 6.82
C ASP A 175 -5.15 -10.16 6.03
N VAL A 176 -3.99 -9.77 6.58
CA VAL A 176 -3.04 -8.83 6.00
C VAL A 176 -1.81 -9.60 5.56
N PRO A 177 -1.38 -9.50 4.28
CA PRO A 177 -0.27 -10.30 3.77
C PRO A 177 1.11 -9.83 4.26
N THR A 178 1.19 -8.69 4.94
CA THR A 178 2.42 -8.10 5.45
C THR A 178 2.38 -7.96 6.96
N ARG A 179 3.56 -8.00 7.61
CA ARG A 179 3.68 -7.81 9.06
C ARG A 179 3.20 -6.44 9.51
N ASN A 180 3.50 -5.40 8.75
CA ASN A 180 3.05 -4.06 9.05
C ASN A 180 1.91 -3.65 8.12
N ALA A 181 1.05 -2.76 8.61
CA ALA A 181 0.01 -2.13 7.82
C ALA A 181 -0.18 -0.66 8.22
N TRP A 182 -0.66 0.15 7.29
CA TRP A 182 -0.99 1.54 7.55
C TRP A 182 -2.50 1.73 7.63
N VAL A 183 -2.98 2.32 8.71
CA VAL A 183 -4.39 2.64 8.91
C VAL A 183 -4.61 4.13 8.75
N SER A 184 -5.66 4.49 7.99
CA SER A 184 -6.12 5.86 7.80
C SER A 184 -7.62 5.94 8.01
N VAL A 185 -8.06 6.85 8.87
CA VAL A 185 -9.48 7.14 9.11
C VAL A 185 -9.70 8.62 8.86
N ARG A 186 -10.52 8.94 7.86
CA ARG A 186 -10.84 10.29 7.41
C ARG A 186 -12.27 10.62 7.81
N ILE A 187 -12.45 11.62 8.65
CA ILE A 187 -13.75 12.03 9.18
C ILE A 187 -14.12 13.38 8.55
N GLN A 188 -15.24 13.43 7.86
CA GLN A 188 -15.74 14.67 7.24
C GLN A 188 -15.85 15.80 8.27
N TRP A 189 -15.32 16.96 7.89
CA TRP A 189 -15.34 18.17 8.69
C TRP A 189 -16.11 19.29 7.97
N SER A 190 -17.04 19.92 8.67
CA SER A 190 -17.95 20.93 8.11
C SER A 190 -17.71 22.34 8.69
N GLY A 191 -16.44 22.66 8.99
CA GLY A 191 -16.05 23.96 9.48
C GLY A 191 -15.80 24.00 11.00
N ALA A 192 -15.34 25.14 11.50
CA ALA A 192 -14.83 25.30 12.86
C ALA A 192 -15.83 24.89 13.97
N ARG A 193 -17.14 25.12 13.75
CA ARG A 193 -18.18 24.73 14.72
C ARG A 193 -18.35 23.23 14.88
N ASP A 194 -17.91 22.46 13.90
CA ASP A 194 -18.02 21.01 13.85
C ASP A 194 -16.83 20.28 14.51
N LEU A 195 -15.77 20.99 14.83
CA LEU A 195 -14.51 20.43 15.31
C LEU A 195 -14.68 19.55 16.55
N ALA A 196 -15.53 19.97 17.49
CA ALA A 196 -15.76 19.20 18.72
C ALA A 196 -16.42 17.83 18.44
N ALA A 197 -17.36 17.79 17.48
CA ALA A 197 -18.02 16.55 17.07
C ALA A 197 -17.04 15.60 16.34
N VAL A 198 -16.19 16.13 15.45
CA VAL A 198 -15.17 15.32 14.78
C VAL A 198 -14.17 14.75 15.78
N ARG A 199 -13.66 15.59 16.70
CA ARG A 199 -12.74 15.13 17.75
C ARG A 199 -13.36 14.04 18.66
N LYS A 200 -14.64 14.16 18.96
CA LYS A 200 -15.36 13.12 19.72
C LYS A 200 -15.32 11.78 18.99
N LEU A 201 -15.54 11.77 17.67
CA LEU A 201 -15.44 10.55 16.86
C LEU A 201 -14.00 10.05 16.78
N GLN A 202 -13.00 10.93 16.54
CA GLN A 202 -11.60 10.55 16.55
C GLN A 202 -11.20 9.83 17.84
N HIS A 203 -11.57 10.40 18.99
CA HIS A 203 -11.25 9.81 20.30
C HIS A 203 -12.05 8.53 20.63
N ALA A 204 -13.11 8.25 19.90
CA ALA A 204 -13.88 7.02 20.07
C ALA A 204 -13.33 5.85 19.20
N ILE A 205 -12.40 6.12 18.28
CA ILE A 205 -11.71 5.08 17.53
C ILE A 205 -10.67 4.44 18.44
N ARG A 206 -10.66 3.10 18.49
CA ARG A 206 -9.65 2.34 19.25
C ARG A 206 -8.79 1.53 18.29
N VAL A 207 -7.49 1.51 18.57
CA VAL A 207 -6.52 0.64 17.90
C VAL A 207 -5.69 0.00 18.99
N GLU A 208 -5.76 -1.32 19.13
CA GLU A 208 -5.11 -2.03 20.24
C GLU A 208 -4.84 -3.49 19.89
N PRO A 209 -3.83 -4.12 20.49
CA PRO A 209 -3.58 -5.55 20.35
C PRO A 209 -4.78 -6.38 20.80
N LEU A 210 -4.96 -7.56 20.20
CA LEU A 210 -6.06 -8.48 20.53
C LEU A 210 -6.08 -8.84 22.02
N SER A 211 -4.93 -9.05 22.65
CA SER A 211 -4.81 -9.38 24.07
C SER A 211 -5.38 -8.28 24.98
N VAL A 212 -5.17 -7.00 24.59
CA VAL A 212 -5.73 -5.84 25.31
C VAL A 212 -7.24 -5.75 25.09
N TYR A 213 -7.68 -5.85 23.84
CA TYR A 213 -9.10 -5.81 23.48
C TYR A 213 -9.90 -6.91 24.21
N ALA A 214 -9.40 -8.14 24.24
CA ALA A 214 -10.05 -9.25 24.90
C ALA A 214 -10.15 -9.07 26.42
N SER A 215 -9.15 -8.47 27.06
CA SER A 215 -9.17 -8.18 28.50
C SER A 215 -10.17 -7.08 28.85
N ASP A 216 -10.29 -6.04 28.02
CA ASP A 216 -11.18 -4.91 28.25
C ASP A 216 -12.66 -5.24 27.98
N THR A 217 -12.91 -6.06 26.97
CA THR A 217 -14.27 -6.44 26.63
C THR A 217 -14.80 -7.53 27.54
N GLY A 218 -13.91 -8.32 28.20
CA GLY A 218 -14.26 -9.52 28.93
C GLY A 218 -15.37 -10.28 28.19
N ASP A 219 -15.73 -11.45 28.49
CA ASP A 219 -16.89 -12.08 27.83
C ASP A 219 -18.26 -11.38 28.14
N THR A 220 -18.21 -10.15 28.64
CA THR A 220 -19.33 -9.41 29.24
C THR A 220 -19.89 -8.25 28.43
N GLY A 221 -19.41 -7.96 27.22
CA GLY A 221 -19.99 -6.93 26.34
C GLY A 221 -19.98 -5.49 26.91
N ALA A 222 -19.09 -5.18 27.84
CA ALA A 222 -18.93 -3.83 28.37
C ALA A 222 -18.33 -2.89 27.35
N ALA A 223 -18.81 -1.65 27.32
CA ALA A 223 -18.26 -0.61 26.48
C ALA A 223 -16.76 -0.40 26.78
N PRO A 224 -15.90 -0.32 25.77
CA PRO A 224 -14.46 -0.22 25.95
C PRO A 224 -14.07 1.01 26.79
N GLY A 225 -13.04 0.85 27.62
CA GLY A 225 -12.42 1.93 28.38
C GLY A 225 -11.86 3.04 27.46
N ALA A 226 -11.55 4.20 28.00
CA ALA A 226 -11.03 5.33 27.22
C ALA A 226 -9.69 4.97 26.56
N PRO A 227 -9.50 5.29 25.27
CA PRO A 227 -8.27 4.98 24.55
C PRO A 227 -7.07 5.70 25.16
N PRO A 228 -5.85 5.15 24.98
CA PRO A 228 -4.63 5.89 25.27
C PRO A 228 -4.64 7.21 24.48
N ARG A 229 -4.38 8.31 25.17
CA ARG A 229 -4.38 9.64 24.56
C ARG A 229 -3.14 9.78 23.68
N GLY A 230 -3.30 9.56 22.38
CA GLY A 230 -2.32 10.00 21.40
C GLY A 230 -2.25 11.53 21.43
N ASN A 231 -1.11 12.09 21.78
CA ASN A 231 -0.89 13.53 21.73
C ASN A 231 -0.79 13.97 20.26
N ALA A 232 -1.79 14.71 19.83
CA ALA A 232 -1.78 15.29 18.50
C ALA A 232 -0.97 16.58 18.50
N ALA A 233 0.17 16.57 17.85
CA ALA A 233 0.82 17.78 17.37
C ALA A 233 0.56 17.90 15.87
N ASN A 234 0.22 19.11 15.39
CA ASN A 234 0.27 19.42 13.97
C ASN A 234 1.68 19.12 13.47
N THR A 235 1.81 18.26 12.51
CA THR A 235 3.11 17.91 11.95
C THR A 235 3.71 19.10 11.25
N THR A 236 4.74 19.64 11.82
CA THR A 236 5.85 20.16 11.05
C THR A 236 6.57 18.98 10.43
N THR A 237 6.73 19.00 9.12
CA THR A 237 7.62 18.09 8.37
C THR A 237 8.93 18.00 9.13
N GLY A 238 9.35 16.78 9.48
CA GLY A 238 10.69 16.59 10.02
C GLY A 238 11.73 17.21 9.08
N THR A 239 12.86 17.59 9.59
CA THR A 239 13.95 18.30 8.87
C THR A 239 14.47 17.57 7.63
N ASN A 240 14.04 16.35 7.36
CA ASN A 240 14.53 15.45 6.31
C ASN A 240 13.66 15.41 5.04
N GLY A 241 12.66 16.28 4.88
CA GLY A 241 11.77 16.28 3.73
C GLY A 241 10.67 15.20 3.78
N THR A 242 9.88 15.09 2.69
CA THR A 242 8.83 14.07 2.57
C THR A 242 9.40 12.66 2.46
N PRO A 243 8.67 11.59 2.83
CA PRO A 243 9.12 10.22 2.60
C PRO A 243 9.55 9.94 1.16
N ALA A 244 8.81 10.45 0.16
CA ALA A 244 9.18 10.32 -1.24
C ALA A 244 10.52 11.02 -1.57
N ALA A 245 10.76 12.22 -1.03
CA ALA A 245 12.04 12.91 -1.18
C ALA A 245 13.20 12.16 -0.49
N GLN A 246 12.95 11.55 0.65
CA GLN A 246 13.93 10.72 1.34
C GLN A 246 14.29 9.48 0.53
N VAL A 247 13.30 8.79 -0.07
CA VAL A 247 13.56 7.64 -0.97
C VAL A 247 14.32 8.08 -2.21
N ALA A 248 13.95 9.21 -2.82
CA ALA A 248 14.63 9.75 -4.00
C ALA A 248 16.10 10.12 -3.73
N ALA A 249 16.45 10.44 -2.49
CA ALA A 249 17.82 10.76 -2.07
C ALA A 249 18.69 9.51 -1.78
N LEU A 250 18.11 8.30 -1.76
CA LEU A 250 18.87 7.07 -1.55
C LEU A 250 19.70 6.74 -2.79
N ASP A 251 20.96 6.34 -2.57
CA ASP A 251 21.71 5.65 -3.60
C ASP A 251 21.19 4.21 -3.79
N ALA A 252 21.66 3.52 -4.81
CA ALA A 252 21.21 2.17 -5.12
C ALA A 252 21.44 1.20 -3.95
N LYS A 253 22.58 1.30 -3.27
CA LYS A 253 22.87 0.44 -2.11
C LYS A 253 21.90 0.72 -0.98
N GLY A 254 21.64 1.97 -0.67
CA GLY A 254 20.70 2.38 0.37
C GLY A 254 19.27 1.93 0.06
N PHE A 255 18.81 2.10 -1.18
CA PHE A 255 17.48 1.66 -1.61
C PHE A 255 17.34 0.13 -1.52
N PHE A 256 18.24 -0.62 -2.15
CA PHE A 256 18.15 -2.08 -2.20
C PHE A 256 18.43 -2.75 -0.85
N SER A 257 19.24 -2.14 0.04
CA SER A 257 19.37 -2.63 1.40
C SER A 257 18.06 -2.53 2.18
N ARG A 258 17.36 -1.37 2.09
CA ARG A 258 16.04 -1.23 2.72
C ARG A 258 15.02 -2.20 2.16
N LEU A 259 15.06 -2.45 0.85
CA LEU A 259 14.20 -3.43 0.20
C LEU A 259 14.49 -4.85 0.72
N ALA A 260 15.76 -5.26 0.73
CA ALA A 260 16.18 -6.58 1.21
C ALA A 260 15.78 -6.80 2.68
N ASP A 261 15.98 -5.81 3.54
CA ASP A 261 15.63 -5.87 4.96
C ASP A 261 14.12 -5.97 5.20
N ALA A 262 13.30 -5.34 4.33
CA ALA A 262 11.84 -5.31 4.50
C ALA A 262 11.13 -6.55 3.95
N LEU A 263 11.68 -7.20 2.93
CA LEU A 263 11.04 -8.32 2.21
C LEU A 263 10.67 -9.53 3.07
N PRO A 264 11.48 -10.01 4.05
CA PRO A 264 11.13 -11.17 4.86
C PRO A 264 9.82 -11.04 5.61
N ASP A 265 9.55 -9.87 6.17
CA ASP A 265 8.35 -9.57 6.94
C ASP A 265 7.17 -9.11 6.07
N ASN A 266 7.45 -8.71 4.83
CA ASN A 266 6.48 -8.11 3.92
C ASN A 266 6.61 -8.70 2.50
N PRO A 267 6.27 -9.98 2.31
CA PRO A 267 6.36 -10.63 1.01
C PRO A 267 5.45 -9.93 -0.01
N PRO A 268 5.82 -9.92 -1.30
CA PRO A 268 5.00 -9.31 -2.34
C PRO A 268 3.67 -10.06 -2.52
N THR A 269 2.60 -9.32 -2.82
CA THR A 269 1.26 -9.86 -3.08
C THR A 269 0.69 -9.24 -4.37
N PRO A 270 0.35 -10.06 -5.38
CA PRO A 270 0.60 -11.50 -5.44
C PRO A 270 2.10 -11.81 -5.47
N ALA A 271 2.47 -13.03 -5.06
CA ALA A 271 3.85 -13.47 -5.14
C ALA A 271 4.33 -13.44 -6.59
N ASP A 272 5.49 -12.85 -6.82
CA ASP A 272 6.12 -12.80 -8.14
C ASP A 272 7.51 -13.43 -8.10
N PRO A 273 7.61 -14.74 -8.44
CA PRO A 273 8.89 -15.43 -8.47
C PRO A 273 9.89 -14.82 -9.48
N HIS A 274 9.38 -14.22 -10.56
CA HIS A 274 10.24 -13.59 -11.57
C HIS A 274 10.93 -12.35 -11.01
N ALA A 275 10.18 -11.45 -10.38
CA ALA A 275 10.74 -10.26 -9.73
C ALA A 275 11.74 -10.63 -8.63
N LEU A 276 11.44 -11.66 -7.83
CA LEU A 276 12.38 -12.15 -6.79
C LEU A 276 13.64 -12.76 -7.40
N THR A 277 13.55 -13.43 -8.55
CA THR A 277 14.69 -13.95 -9.28
C THR A 277 15.59 -12.82 -9.78
N ILE A 278 15.01 -11.77 -10.38
CA ILE A 278 15.74 -10.58 -10.86
C ILE A 278 16.46 -9.90 -9.69
N LEU A 279 15.79 -9.70 -8.56
CA LEU A 279 16.40 -9.15 -7.36
C LEU A 279 17.59 -10.00 -6.91
N SER A 280 17.43 -11.33 -6.84
CA SER A 280 18.51 -12.25 -6.50
C SER A 280 19.67 -12.16 -7.49
N ASP A 281 19.37 -12.06 -8.77
CA ASP A 281 20.36 -11.88 -9.85
C ASP A 281 21.13 -10.57 -9.75
N LEU A 282 20.51 -9.52 -9.22
CA LEU A 282 21.18 -8.25 -8.88
C LEU A 282 21.96 -8.32 -7.56
N GLY A 283 21.91 -9.44 -6.84
CA GLY A 283 22.53 -9.59 -5.52
C GLY A 283 21.72 -8.97 -4.38
N VAL A 284 20.41 -8.89 -4.55
CA VAL A 284 19.43 -8.43 -3.55
C VAL A 284 18.62 -9.65 -3.10
N THR A 285 19.02 -10.24 -1.98
CA THR A 285 18.35 -11.39 -1.37
C THR A 285 17.60 -10.95 -0.11
N PRO A 286 16.33 -11.37 0.09
CA PRO A 286 15.59 -11.02 1.28
C PRO A 286 16.33 -11.36 2.58
N GLY A 287 16.50 -10.35 3.45
CA GLY A 287 17.16 -10.49 4.75
C GLY A 287 18.68 -10.59 4.70
N GLU A 288 19.32 -10.48 3.54
CA GLU A 288 20.77 -10.57 3.41
C GLU A 288 21.42 -9.23 3.02
N PRO A 289 22.69 -9.02 3.36
CA PRO A 289 23.44 -7.85 2.90
C PRO A 289 23.54 -7.81 1.36
N VAL A 290 23.20 -6.67 0.79
CA VAL A 290 23.14 -6.46 -0.67
C VAL A 290 24.54 -6.49 -1.30
N LYS A 291 24.66 -7.22 -2.41
CA LYS A 291 25.90 -7.43 -3.17
C LYS A 291 25.69 -7.04 -4.65
N LEU A 292 25.48 -5.74 -4.92
CA LEU A 292 25.26 -5.26 -6.28
C LEU A 292 26.45 -5.55 -7.20
N PRO A 293 26.21 -5.74 -8.52
CA PRO A 293 27.28 -5.92 -9.51
C PRO A 293 28.27 -4.75 -9.53
N SER A 294 29.53 -5.03 -9.91
CA SER A 294 30.57 -3.99 -10.04
C SER A 294 30.42 -3.11 -11.30
N ALA A 295 29.21 -2.61 -11.57
CA ALA A 295 28.85 -1.83 -12.74
C ALA A 295 28.21 -0.49 -12.35
N SER A 296 28.93 0.33 -11.59
CA SER A 296 28.42 1.53 -10.93
C SER A 296 27.69 2.49 -11.85
N ALA A 297 28.19 2.70 -13.07
CA ALA A 297 27.55 3.60 -14.06
C ALA A 297 26.19 3.04 -14.54
N ALA A 298 26.10 1.73 -14.81
CA ALA A 298 24.85 1.09 -15.21
C ALA A 298 23.83 1.09 -14.07
N ILE A 299 24.27 0.84 -12.84
CA ILE A 299 23.43 0.90 -11.64
C ILE A 299 22.89 2.31 -11.42
N ALA A 300 23.72 3.33 -11.50
CA ALA A 300 23.28 4.73 -11.35
C ALA A 300 22.29 5.14 -12.45
N ALA A 301 22.53 4.73 -13.70
CA ALA A 301 21.62 4.98 -14.81
C ALA A 301 20.28 4.24 -14.63
N GLY A 302 20.29 3.00 -14.13
CA GLY A 302 19.08 2.23 -13.84
C GLY A 302 18.28 2.83 -12.69
N LEU A 303 18.95 3.30 -11.64
CA LEU A 303 18.29 3.98 -10.52
C LEU A 303 17.59 5.27 -10.98
N ALA A 304 18.27 6.07 -11.83
CA ALA A 304 17.70 7.30 -12.40
C ALA A 304 16.48 7.00 -13.28
N ASP A 305 16.55 5.99 -14.13
CA ASP A 305 15.44 5.53 -14.98
C ASP A 305 14.27 5.02 -14.12
N GLY A 306 14.54 4.20 -13.10
CA GLY A 306 13.51 3.74 -12.15
C GLY A 306 12.83 4.90 -11.43
N HIS A 307 13.59 5.91 -11.00
CA HIS A 307 13.04 7.11 -10.39
C HIS A 307 12.15 7.92 -11.35
N GLU A 308 12.56 8.06 -12.61
CA GLU A 308 11.75 8.70 -13.64
C GLU A 308 10.42 7.95 -13.84
N ARG A 309 10.47 6.61 -13.94
CA ARG A 309 9.27 5.77 -14.14
C ARG A 309 8.27 5.87 -12.99
N VAL A 310 8.70 5.89 -11.73
CA VAL A 310 7.78 5.99 -10.58
C VAL A 310 7.16 7.39 -10.44
N THR A 311 7.72 8.40 -11.08
CA THR A 311 7.19 9.78 -11.08
C THR A 311 6.43 10.13 -12.37
N THR A 312 6.53 9.31 -13.40
CA THR A 312 5.85 9.50 -14.68
C THR A 312 4.50 8.77 -14.68
N ALA A 313 3.43 9.50 -15.03
CA ALA A 313 2.10 8.93 -15.10
C ALA A 313 2.05 7.78 -16.14
N PRO A 314 1.62 6.58 -15.76
CA PRO A 314 1.52 5.46 -16.68
C PRO A 314 0.37 5.67 -17.68
N SER A 315 0.51 5.06 -18.86
CA SER A 315 -0.43 5.24 -19.99
C SER A 315 -1.82 4.65 -19.75
N ASN A 316 -1.98 3.81 -18.73
CA ASN A 316 -3.25 3.15 -18.39
C ASN A 316 -4.10 3.93 -17.37
N LEU A 317 -3.75 5.17 -17.04
CA LEU A 317 -4.68 6.05 -16.35
C LEU A 317 -5.89 6.34 -17.25
N LEU A 318 -7.06 6.41 -16.63
CA LEU A 318 -8.25 6.87 -17.33
C LEU A 318 -8.16 8.37 -17.57
N THR A 319 -8.63 8.82 -18.73
CA THR A 319 -8.58 10.23 -19.12
C THR A 319 -9.92 10.70 -19.68
N GLY A 320 -10.24 11.97 -19.48
CA GLY A 320 -11.42 12.60 -20.05
C GLY A 320 -11.38 14.11 -19.87
N ASN A 321 -11.62 14.86 -20.95
CA ASN A 321 -11.63 16.31 -20.97
C ASN A 321 -10.37 16.96 -20.34
N GLY A 322 -9.19 16.37 -20.57
CA GLY A 322 -7.93 16.83 -20.00
C GLY A 322 -7.65 16.38 -18.57
N TRP A 323 -8.61 15.77 -17.89
CA TRP A 323 -8.44 15.17 -16.57
C TRP A 323 -7.89 13.76 -16.69
N SER A 324 -7.15 13.32 -15.67
CA SER A 324 -6.69 11.94 -15.52
C SER A 324 -6.99 11.41 -14.13
N TRP A 325 -7.26 10.11 -14.01
CA TRP A 325 -7.52 9.43 -12.75
C TRP A 325 -7.21 7.94 -12.83
N PHE A 326 -7.05 7.31 -11.67
CA PHE A 326 -6.87 5.87 -11.59
C PHE A 326 -8.17 5.12 -11.91
N GLY A 327 -8.06 4.05 -12.69
CA GLY A 327 -9.15 3.12 -12.98
C GLY A 327 -9.39 2.09 -11.87
N ASP A 328 -9.95 0.93 -12.26
CA ASP A 328 -10.33 -0.14 -11.34
C ASP A 328 -9.13 -0.79 -10.61
N GLY A 329 -7.90 -0.57 -11.09
CA GLY A 329 -6.67 -1.03 -10.44
C GLY A 329 -6.24 -0.20 -9.22
N ALA A 330 -6.88 0.94 -8.93
CA ALA A 330 -6.53 1.76 -7.76
C ALA A 330 -6.70 0.95 -6.46
N GLY A 331 -5.69 0.97 -5.60
CA GLY A 331 -5.70 0.26 -4.31
C GLY A 331 -5.66 -1.27 -4.42
N ASN A 332 -5.68 -1.84 -5.62
CA ASN A 332 -5.54 -3.29 -5.87
C ASN A 332 -4.81 -3.53 -7.19
N TYR A 333 -3.51 -3.33 -7.16
CA TYR A 333 -2.70 -3.18 -8.37
C TYR A 333 -2.33 -4.51 -9.05
N GLY A 334 -2.39 -5.63 -8.33
CA GLY A 334 -1.93 -6.92 -8.85
C GLY A 334 -0.48 -6.85 -9.35
N PRO A 335 -0.19 -7.33 -10.59
CA PRO A 335 1.14 -7.29 -11.18
C PRO A 335 1.47 -5.96 -11.90
N ASP A 336 0.59 -4.96 -11.85
CA ASP A 336 0.86 -3.65 -12.46
C ASP A 336 1.78 -2.80 -11.55
N TYR A 337 3.07 -3.11 -11.61
CA TYR A 337 4.07 -2.44 -10.77
C TYR A 337 4.25 -0.97 -11.11
N ALA A 338 4.07 -0.59 -12.38
CA ALA A 338 4.16 0.80 -12.82
C ALA A 338 3.01 1.63 -12.21
N LEU A 339 1.78 1.14 -12.29
CA LEU A 339 0.63 1.80 -11.68
C LEU A 339 0.78 1.88 -10.16
N ARG A 340 1.21 0.79 -9.51
CA ARG A 340 1.41 0.73 -8.07
C ARG A 340 2.45 1.71 -7.57
N SER A 341 3.62 1.75 -8.22
CA SER A 341 4.71 2.63 -7.83
C SER A 341 4.37 4.11 -8.08
N TYR A 342 3.72 4.42 -9.20
CA TYR A 342 3.22 5.76 -9.47
C TYR A 342 2.16 6.20 -8.45
N ALA A 343 1.19 5.35 -8.12
CA ALA A 343 0.19 5.64 -7.09
C ALA A 343 0.84 5.91 -5.72
N ALA A 344 1.83 5.09 -5.34
CA ALA A 344 2.58 5.30 -4.11
C ALA A 344 3.35 6.64 -4.12
N SER A 345 3.94 7.02 -5.24
CA SER A 345 4.69 8.27 -5.39
C SER A 345 3.77 9.51 -5.40
N ALA A 346 2.72 9.49 -6.21
CA ALA A 346 1.89 10.65 -6.51
C ALA A 346 0.70 10.83 -5.55
N GLN A 347 0.13 9.72 -5.07
CA GLN A 347 -1.11 9.71 -4.27
C GLN A 347 -1.09 8.63 -3.19
N LEU A 348 -0.04 8.58 -2.36
CA LEU A 348 0.07 7.57 -1.30
C LEU A 348 -1.22 7.52 -0.45
N GLY A 349 -1.75 6.31 -0.28
CA GLY A 349 -2.99 6.08 0.45
C GLY A 349 -4.26 6.29 -0.36
N ILE A 350 -4.17 6.35 -1.71
CA ILE A 350 -5.37 6.34 -2.54
C ILE A 350 -6.17 5.05 -2.26
N GLY A 351 -7.50 5.21 -2.16
CA GLY A 351 -8.44 4.11 -1.98
C GLY A 351 -8.73 3.37 -3.28
N THR A 352 -9.56 2.34 -3.17
CA THR A 352 -10.16 1.71 -4.34
C THR A 352 -11.13 2.68 -5.02
N ARG A 353 -11.51 2.38 -6.26
CA ARG A 353 -12.49 3.19 -6.99
C ARG A 353 -13.85 3.30 -6.27
N ASP A 354 -14.19 2.31 -5.42
CA ASP A 354 -15.41 2.35 -4.62
C ASP A 354 -15.30 3.32 -3.42
N ASP A 355 -14.08 3.60 -2.97
CA ASP A 355 -13.81 4.56 -1.89
C ASP A 355 -13.78 6.00 -2.41
N GLU A 356 -13.00 6.24 -3.46
CA GLU A 356 -12.76 7.58 -3.99
C GLU A 356 -12.25 7.58 -5.42
N VAL A 357 -12.50 8.68 -6.13
CA VAL A 357 -11.83 9.01 -7.39
C VAL A 357 -11.17 10.37 -7.21
N ARG A 358 -9.87 10.44 -7.44
CA ARG A 358 -9.09 11.68 -7.45
C ARG A 358 -8.69 11.99 -8.88
N ALA A 359 -9.48 12.84 -9.53
CA ALA A 359 -9.16 13.32 -10.87
C ALA A 359 -8.22 14.52 -10.79
N VAL A 360 -7.18 14.52 -11.63
CA VAL A 360 -6.16 15.57 -11.68
C VAL A 360 -6.13 16.17 -13.08
N VAL A 361 -6.01 17.50 -13.15
CA VAL A 361 -5.77 18.24 -14.38
C VAL A 361 -4.60 19.19 -14.16
N THR A 362 -3.71 19.29 -15.14
CA THR A 362 -2.52 20.15 -15.09
C THR A 362 -2.50 21.22 -16.18
N GLN A 363 -3.46 21.17 -17.11
CA GLN A 363 -3.56 22.08 -18.25
C GLN A 363 -5.00 22.60 -18.36
N ASP A 364 -5.15 23.77 -18.97
CA ASP A 364 -6.45 24.32 -19.35
C ASP A 364 -6.98 23.67 -20.66
N SER A 365 -8.14 24.14 -21.12
CA SER A 365 -8.77 23.63 -22.36
C SER A 365 -7.95 23.87 -23.63
N ASP A 366 -7.02 24.81 -23.60
CA ASP A 366 -6.17 25.16 -24.72
C ASP A 366 -4.79 24.46 -24.66
N GLY A 367 -4.59 23.60 -23.63
CA GLY A 367 -3.38 22.83 -23.43
C GLY A 367 -2.26 23.60 -22.72
N HIS A 368 -2.50 24.79 -22.21
CA HIS A 368 -1.53 25.55 -21.45
C HIS A 368 -1.43 25.04 -20.01
N PRO A 369 -0.23 24.93 -19.43
CA PRO A 369 -0.06 24.56 -18.03
C PRO A 369 -0.85 25.52 -17.11
N LEU A 370 -1.53 24.97 -16.10
CA LEU A 370 -2.22 25.77 -15.10
C LEU A 370 -1.23 26.64 -14.33
N ASN A 371 -1.59 27.91 -14.15
CA ASN A 371 -0.76 28.91 -13.46
C ASN A 371 -1.62 29.67 -12.45
N GLY A 372 -1.20 29.74 -11.19
CA GLY A 372 -1.90 30.42 -10.11
C GLY A 372 -2.09 31.92 -10.30
N ALA A 373 -1.45 32.56 -11.27
CA ALA A 373 -1.71 33.95 -11.66
C ALA A 373 -3.00 34.11 -12.49
N ASN A 374 -3.54 33.04 -13.04
CA ASN A 374 -4.74 33.03 -13.87
C ASN A 374 -5.98 32.63 -13.06
N ARG A 375 -7.14 33.01 -13.58
CA ARG A 375 -8.44 32.57 -13.08
C ARG A 375 -8.99 31.51 -14.01
N TYR A 376 -9.42 30.38 -13.45
CA TYR A 376 -9.99 29.26 -14.20
C TYR A 376 -11.45 29.04 -13.79
N VAL A 377 -12.24 28.49 -14.70
CA VAL A 377 -13.63 28.10 -14.46
C VAL A 377 -13.78 26.63 -14.78
N ILE A 378 -14.28 25.86 -13.83
CA ILE A 378 -14.70 24.48 -14.06
C ILE A 378 -16.20 24.50 -14.29
N HIS A 379 -16.63 24.02 -15.47
CA HIS A 379 -18.04 23.95 -15.84
C HIS A 379 -18.55 22.51 -15.76
N PHE A 380 -19.63 22.32 -15.02
CA PHE A 380 -20.40 21.08 -15.02
C PHE A 380 -21.70 21.32 -15.78
N ALA A 381 -21.94 20.55 -16.85
CA ALA A 381 -23.22 20.63 -17.55
C ALA A 381 -24.38 20.19 -16.63
N PRO A 382 -25.60 20.56 -16.90
CA PRO A 382 -26.77 20.10 -16.16
C PRO A 382 -26.77 18.55 -16.06
N ASN A 383 -26.97 18.03 -14.86
CA ASN A 383 -26.97 16.59 -14.53
C ASN A 383 -25.61 15.87 -14.73
N GLN A 384 -24.50 16.60 -14.80
CA GLN A 384 -23.14 16.05 -14.90
C GLN A 384 -22.26 16.36 -13.66
N LEU A 385 -22.87 16.62 -12.53
CA LEU A 385 -22.13 16.65 -11.26
C LEU A 385 -21.55 15.27 -10.94
N PRO A 386 -20.42 15.21 -10.23
CA PRO A 386 -19.81 13.95 -9.85
C PRO A 386 -20.80 13.00 -9.16
N PRO A 387 -20.98 11.74 -9.65
CA PRO A 387 -22.01 10.81 -9.15
C PRO A 387 -21.54 10.14 -7.85
N VAL A 388 -21.34 10.92 -6.80
CA VAL A 388 -20.83 10.44 -5.52
C VAL A 388 -21.96 10.20 -4.50
N ARG A 389 -21.74 9.29 -3.55
CA ARG A 389 -22.66 9.02 -2.44
C ARG A 389 -22.31 9.82 -1.17
N GLY A 390 -21.05 10.12 -0.96
CA GLY A 390 -20.54 10.93 0.12
C GLY A 390 -20.58 12.42 -0.22
N PHE A 391 -19.47 12.94 -0.67
CA PHE A 391 -19.31 14.32 -1.13
C PHE A 391 -18.26 14.40 -2.24
N TRP A 392 -18.18 15.55 -2.89
CA TRP A 392 -17.07 15.88 -3.78
C TRP A 392 -16.56 17.30 -3.46
N SER A 393 -15.32 17.55 -3.77
CA SER A 393 -14.68 18.87 -3.58
C SER A 393 -13.63 19.12 -4.67
N ILE A 394 -13.21 20.36 -4.76
CA ILE A 394 -12.15 20.81 -5.68
C ILE A 394 -11.10 21.54 -4.86
#